data_0c95db83027bde07f3518dc7409dff3a
#
_entry.id   0c95db83027bde07f3518dc7409dff3a
#
_cell.length_a   1.000
_cell.length_b   1.000
_cell.length_c   1.000
_cell.angle_alpha   90.00
_cell.angle_beta   90.00
_cell.angle_gamma   90.00
#
_symmetry.space_group_name_H-M   'P 1'
#
loop_
_entity.id
_entity.type
_entity.pdbx_description
1 polymer ?
#
loop_
_entity_poly.entity_id
_entity_poly.type
_entity_poly.pdbx_seq_one_letter_code
_entity_poly.pdbx_strand_id
1 'polypeptide(L)'
;NDSSQIAIPILGTVRGGPLRFAQEEWLGQELVPLEETVGGEYFYLEVIGDSMTGARIYPSDLVYVKRCSMVNSGTIAVVLVNDEANLKRVFFKGSTMVLHSENPKYEDMVFSAQEIEAKDIQIIGEVLHSKIRFK
;
A
#
# COMPACT_ATOMS: atom_id res chain seq x y z
N ASN A 1 20.76 -20.44 1.69
CA ASN A 1 20.05 -21.62 1.27
C ASN A 1 18.79 -21.23 0.53
N ASP A 2 18.66 -21.72 -0.71
CA ASP A 2 17.57 -21.33 -1.61
C ASP A 2 16.19 -21.69 -1.07
N SER A 3 16.09 -22.75 -0.27
CA SER A 3 14.82 -23.19 0.30
C SER A 3 14.24 -22.18 1.29
N SER A 4 15.02 -21.20 1.72
CA SER A 4 14.56 -20.18 2.66
C SER A 4 14.04 -18.93 2.00
N GLN A 5 13.89 -18.93 0.68
CA GLN A 5 13.39 -17.77 -0.06
C GLN A 5 12.09 -18.07 -0.79
N ILE A 6 11.29 -17.04 -0.97
CA ILE A 6 10.01 -17.14 -1.68
C ILE A 6 9.89 -15.94 -2.63
N ALA A 7 9.25 -16.18 -3.78
CA ALA A 7 9.00 -15.12 -4.76
C ALA A 7 7.76 -14.33 -4.37
N ILE A 8 7.91 -13.01 -4.29
CA ILE A 8 6.84 -12.08 -3.95
C ILE A 8 6.53 -11.26 -5.20
N PRO A 9 5.26 -11.15 -5.60
CA PRO A 9 4.90 -10.39 -6.80
C PRO A 9 5.14 -8.90 -6.62
N ILE A 10 5.54 -8.26 -7.72
CA ILE A 10 5.63 -6.80 -7.81
C ILE A 10 4.42 -6.34 -8.61
N LEU A 11 3.62 -5.48 -8.01
CA LEU A 11 2.39 -4.99 -8.62
C LEU A 11 2.52 -3.51 -9.00
N GLY A 12 2.00 -3.15 -10.16
CA GLY A 12 1.89 -1.76 -10.57
C GLY A 12 0.58 -1.15 -10.09
N THR A 13 -0.41 -1.99 -9.84
CA THR A 13 -1.69 -1.57 -9.29
C THR A 13 -2.31 -2.70 -8.50
N VAL A 14 -3.19 -2.38 -7.57
CA VAL A 14 -3.94 -3.36 -6.78
C VAL A 14 -5.42 -3.05 -6.87
N ARG A 15 -6.25 -4.09 -6.66
CA ARG A 15 -7.69 -3.97 -6.64
C ARG A 15 -8.23 -4.65 -5.39
N GLY A 16 -9.38 -4.18 -4.93
CA GLY A 16 -10.10 -4.84 -3.86
C GLY A 16 -11.06 -5.89 -4.39
N GLY A 17 -11.66 -6.63 -3.47
CA GLY A 17 -12.69 -7.61 -3.79
C GLY A 17 -12.15 -8.96 -4.23
N PRO A 18 -13.07 -9.89 -4.56
CA PRO A 18 -12.70 -11.28 -4.80
C PRO A 18 -11.97 -11.52 -6.12
N LEU A 19 -12.07 -10.61 -7.09
CA LEU A 19 -11.44 -10.78 -8.40
C LEU A 19 -10.14 -10.00 -8.53
N ARG A 20 -9.52 -9.62 -7.41
CA ARG A 20 -8.36 -8.73 -7.41
C ARG A 20 -7.19 -9.26 -8.25
N PHE A 21 -6.95 -10.59 -8.24
CA PHE A 21 -5.83 -11.15 -8.98
C PHE A 21 -5.96 -10.96 -10.49
N ALA A 22 -7.19 -11.00 -11.00
CA ALA A 22 -7.43 -10.78 -12.43
C ALA A 22 -7.32 -9.31 -12.82
N GLN A 23 -7.38 -8.40 -11.83
CA GLN A 23 -7.38 -6.97 -12.07
C GLN A 23 -6.06 -6.30 -11.70
N GLU A 24 -5.15 -7.04 -11.05
CA GLU A 24 -3.87 -6.49 -10.63
C GLU A 24 -2.86 -6.59 -11.76
N GLU A 25 -2.01 -5.58 -11.86
CA GLU A 25 -0.95 -5.55 -12.86
C GLU A 25 0.33 -6.11 -12.25
N TRP A 26 0.79 -7.23 -12.78
CA TRP A 26 2.02 -7.87 -12.31
C TRP A 26 3.19 -7.38 -13.14
N LEU A 27 4.19 -6.78 -12.48
CA LEU A 27 5.39 -6.25 -13.12
C LEU A 27 6.60 -7.17 -13.02
N GLY A 28 6.54 -8.17 -12.15
CA GLY A 28 7.65 -9.08 -11.90
C GLY A 28 7.57 -9.65 -10.51
N GLN A 29 8.71 -10.08 -9.98
CA GLN A 29 8.76 -10.64 -8.64
C GLN A 29 10.13 -10.40 -8.01
N GLU A 30 10.16 -10.44 -6.68
CA GLU A 30 11.38 -10.33 -5.87
C GLU A 30 11.46 -11.54 -4.96
N LEU A 31 12.67 -12.04 -4.76
CA LEU A 31 12.88 -13.10 -3.76
C LEU A 31 13.10 -12.46 -2.41
N VAL A 32 12.38 -12.95 -1.41
CA VAL A 32 12.54 -12.49 -0.02
C VAL A 32 12.76 -13.68 0.89
N PRO A 33 13.41 -13.48 2.03
CA PRO A 33 13.52 -14.55 3.02
C PRO A 33 12.14 -15.02 3.47
N LEU A 34 11.99 -16.32 3.67
CA LEU A 34 10.71 -16.90 4.03
C LEU A 34 10.15 -16.30 5.33
N GLU A 35 11.02 -15.99 6.28
CA GLU A 35 10.62 -15.40 7.56
C GLU A 35 9.99 -14.01 7.42
N GLU A 36 10.17 -13.35 6.27
CA GLU A 36 9.52 -12.05 6.02
C GLU A 36 8.10 -12.19 5.51
N THR A 37 7.62 -13.41 5.32
CA THR A 37 6.28 -13.67 4.81
C THR A 37 5.39 -14.36 5.84
N VAL A 38 5.82 -14.38 7.09
CA VAL A 38 5.09 -15.06 8.15
C VAL A 38 3.80 -14.33 8.45
N GLY A 39 2.72 -15.09 8.56
CA GLY A 39 1.45 -14.57 9.05
C GLY A 39 0.60 -13.84 8.04
N GLY A 40 0.88 -13.94 6.74
CA GLY A 40 0.02 -13.25 5.81
C GLY A 40 0.41 -13.37 4.35
N GLU A 41 -0.27 -12.57 3.57
CA GLU A 41 -0.05 -12.44 2.13
C GLU A 41 0.67 -11.11 1.90
N TYR A 42 1.72 -11.13 1.07
CA TYR A 42 2.58 -9.97 0.86
C TYR A 42 2.73 -9.69 -0.62
N PHE A 43 3.01 -8.43 -0.95
CA PHE A 43 3.37 -8.02 -2.30
C PHE A 43 4.22 -6.76 -2.24
N TYR A 44 4.94 -6.49 -3.33
CA TYR A 44 5.57 -5.19 -3.54
C TYR A 44 4.66 -4.36 -4.43
N LEU A 45 4.60 -3.06 -4.15
CA LEU A 45 3.89 -2.12 -5.00
C LEU A 45 4.89 -1.08 -5.50
N GLU A 46 4.89 -0.84 -6.82
CA GLU A 46 5.71 0.21 -7.39
C GLU A 46 5.09 1.57 -7.09
N VAL A 47 5.90 2.47 -6.57
CA VAL A 47 5.45 3.80 -6.17
C VAL A 47 5.34 4.70 -7.40
N ILE A 48 4.18 5.35 -7.52
CA ILE A 48 3.90 6.31 -8.58
C ILE A 48 3.63 7.66 -7.90
N GLY A 49 4.27 8.71 -8.42
CA GLY A 49 4.08 10.04 -7.88
C GLY A 49 4.96 10.33 -6.67
N ASP A 50 4.80 11.53 -6.14
CA ASP A 50 5.70 12.08 -5.14
C ASP A 50 5.02 12.39 -3.80
N SER A 51 3.86 11.80 -3.54
CA SER A 51 3.08 12.15 -2.36
C SER A 51 3.73 11.72 -1.04
N MET A 52 4.74 10.85 -1.09
CA MET A 52 5.36 10.30 0.12
C MET A 52 6.86 10.58 0.21
N THR A 53 7.35 11.58 -0.52
CA THR A 53 8.79 11.88 -0.53
C THR A 53 9.31 12.35 0.82
N GLY A 54 8.47 12.96 1.64
CA GLY A 54 8.86 13.36 3.01
C GLY A 54 9.10 12.18 3.93
N ALA A 55 8.59 11.00 3.58
CA ALA A 55 8.86 9.75 4.29
C ALA A 55 9.95 8.95 3.60
N ARG A 56 10.67 9.54 2.65
CA ARG A 56 11.75 8.92 1.88
C ARG A 56 11.26 7.76 1.01
N ILE A 57 10.05 7.90 0.49
CA ILE A 57 9.48 6.96 -0.48
C ILE A 57 9.30 7.73 -1.78
N TYR A 58 10.04 7.35 -2.81
CA TYR A 58 10.16 8.11 -4.06
C TYR A 58 9.53 7.35 -5.23
N PRO A 59 9.18 8.07 -6.30
CA PRO A 59 8.69 7.40 -7.51
C PRO A 59 9.66 6.31 -7.96
N SER A 60 9.12 5.18 -8.40
CA SER A 60 9.84 3.97 -8.83
C SER A 60 10.40 3.11 -7.72
N ASP A 61 10.35 3.56 -6.47
CA ASP A 61 10.68 2.67 -5.33
C ASP A 61 9.64 1.55 -5.25
N LEU A 62 10.01 0.48 -4.56
CA LEU A 62 9.07 -0.58 -4.21
C LEU A 62 8.74 -0.48 -2.72
N VAL A 63 7.48 -0.57 -2.38
CA VAL A 63 7.07 -0.71 -0.97
C VAL A 63 6.64 -2.15 -0.72
N TYR A 64 7.07 -2.69 0.40
CA TYR A 64 6.71 -4.04 0.82
C TYR A 64 5.46 -3.97 1.66
N VAL A 65 4.41 -4.66 1.21
CA VAL A 65 3.07 -4.50 1.75
C VAL A 65 2.55 -5.84 2.26
N LYS A 66 2.05 -5.83 3.48
CA LYS A 66 1.31 -6.96 4.03
C LYS A 66 -0.18 -6.69 3.82
N ARG A 67 -0.88 -7.58 3.12
CA ARG A 67 -2.32 -7.41 2.90
C ARG A 67 -3.06 -7.43 4.23
N CYS A 68 -3.93 -6.44 4.41
CA CYS A 68 -4.79 -6.34 5.58
C CYS A 68 -5.92 -5.35 5.28
N SER A 69 -6.98 -5.41 6.08
CA SER A 69 -8.11 -4.49 5.91
C SER A 69 -8.17 -3.44 7.01
N MET A 70 -7.26 -3.52 7.99
CA MET A 70 -7.22 -2.59 9.12
C MET A 70 -5.76 -2.28 9.45
N VAL A 71 -5.50 -1.03 9.85
CA VAL A 71 -4.18 -0.60 10.31
C VAL A 71 -4.37 0.28 11.55
N ASN A 72 -3.30 0.41 12.32
CA ASN A 72 -3.27 1.35 13.44
C ASN A 72 -3.16 2.78 12.92
N SER A 73 -3.76 3.72 13.64
CA SER A 73 -3.66 5.13 13.29
C SER A 73 -2.19 5.57 13.25
N GLY A 74 -1.82 6.28 12.19
CA GLY A 74 -0.45 6.72 11.98
C GLY A 74 0.40 5.79 11.10
N THR A 75 -0.18 4.74 10.58
CA THR A 75 0.51 3.75 9.73
C THR A 75 0.50 4.20 8.27
N ILE A 76 1.60 3.95 7.55
CA ILE A 76 1.62 4.12 6.09
C ILE A 76 0.96 2.88 5.47
N ALA A 77 -0.02 3.10 4.61
CA ALA A 77 -0.83 2.03 4.05
C ALA A 77 -1.14 2.28 2.59
N VAL A 78 -1.51 1.20 1.91
CA VAL A 78 -2.10 1.25 0.58
C VAL A 78 -3.61 1.30 0.76
N VAL A 79 -4.24 2.34 0.22
CA VAL A 79 -5.67 2.58 0.35
C VAL A 79 -6.27 2.78 -1.04
N LEU A 80 -7.35 2.06 -1.33
CA LEU A 80 -8.11 2.29 -2.56
C LEU A 80 -9.10 3.42 -2.32
N VAL A 81 -9.04 4.41 -3.21
CA VAL A 81 -10.01 5.51 -3.23
C VAL A 81 -10.52 5.58 -4.67
N ASN A 82 -11.81 5.31 -4.87
CA ASN A 82 -12.41 5.24 -6.21
C ASN A 82 -11.62 4.28 -7.12
N ASP A 83 -11.29 3.11 -6.60
CA ASP A 83 -10.54 2.07 -7.31
C ASP A 83 -9.09 2.44 -7.69
N GLU A 84 -8.58 3.53 -7.16
CA GLU A 84 -7.17 3.89 -7.38
C GLU A 84 -6.36 3.66 -6.11
N ALA A 85 -5.21 3.03 -6.26
CA ALA A 85 -4.30 2.78 -5.14
C ALA A 85 -3.62 4.08 -4.73
N ASN A 86 -3.72 4.42 -3.46
CA ASN A 86 -3.06 5.57 -2.86
C ASN A 86 -2.13 5.09 -1.76
N LEU A 87 -0.94 5.64 -1.72
CA LEU A 87 0.02 5.38 -0.65
C LEU A 87 -0.04 6.60 0.27
N LYS A 88 -0.50 6.41 1.50
CA LYS A 88 -0.76 7.50 2.43
C LYS A 88 -0.51 7.06 3.86
N ARG A 89 -0.27 8.03 4.73
CA ARG A 89 -0.31 7.77 6.16
C ARG A 89 -1.76 7.92 6.61
N VAL A 90 -2.28 6.89 7.26
CA VAL A 90 -3.69 6.81 7.63
C VAL A 90 -3.87 7.18 9.09
N PHE A 91 -4.75 8.13 9.37
CA PHE A 91 -5.13 8.48 10.72
C PHE A 91 -6.62 8.28 10.90
N PHE A 92 -7.01 7.88 12.10
CA PHE A 92 -8.42 7.74 12.46
C PHE A 92 -8.75 8.69 13.61
N LYS A 93 -9.88 9.38 13.48
CA LYS A 93 -10.45 10.21 14.53
C LYS A 93 -11.91 9.82 14.67
N GLY A 94 -12.20 8.93 15.64
CA GLY A 94 -13.53 8.32 15.73
C GLY A 94 -13.79 7.51 14.46
N SER A 95 -14.90 7.80 13.79
CA SER A 95 -15.26 7.14 12.53
C SER A 95 -14.73 7.86 11.29
N THR A 96 -13.97 8.95 11.48
CA THR A 96 -13.39 9.72 10.38
C THR A 96 -12.01 9.18 10.05
N MET A 97 -11.75 9.00 8.75
CA MET A 97 -10.45 8.58 8.23
C MET A 97 -9.78 9.77 7.57
N VAL A 98 -8.50 10.00 7.90
CA VAL A 98 -7.68 11.03 7.27
C VAL A 98 -6.54 10.34 6.53
N LEU A 99 -6.41 10.62 5.24
CA LEU A 99 -5.30 10.14 4.42
C LEU A 99 -4.34 11.31 4.23
N HIS A 100 -3.16 11.16 4.81
CA HIS A 100 -2.15 12.22 4.84
C HIS A 100 -0.99 11.88 3.92
N SER A 101 -0.65 12.81 3.02
CA SER A 101 0.55 12.70 2.20
C SER A 101 1.75 13.24 2.98
N GLU A 102 2.89 12.56 2.87
CA GLU A 102 4.15 13.03 3.45
C GLU A 102 4.85 13.96 2.45
N ASN A 103 4.12 14.99 2.03
CA ASN A 103 4.58 16.00 1.09
C ASN A 103 3.67 17.22 1.23
N PRO A 104 4.21 18.37 1.68
CA PRO A 104 3.36 19.53 2.01
C PRO A 104 2.59 20.13 0.85
N LYS A 105 2.91 19.78 -0.41
CA LYS A 105 2.14 20.31 -1.53
C LYS A 105 0.79 19.63 -1.72
N TYR A 106 0.52 18.55 -0.97
CA TYR A 106 -0.77 17.84 -1.02
C TYR A 106 -1.53 18.03 0.27
N GLU A 107 -2.82 18.31 0.15
CA GLU A 107 -3.70 18.42 1.30
C GLU A 107 -4.18 17.05 1.76
N ASP A 108 -4.56 16.97 3.02
CA ASP A 108 -5.16 15.75 3.57
C ASP A 108 -6.49 15.46 2.89
N MET A 109 -6.78 14.17 2.72
CA MET A 109 -8.08 13.70 2.27
C MET A 109 -8.82 13.21 3.51
N VAL A 110 -10.00 13.79 3.77
CA VAL A 110 -10.76 13.49 4.99
C VAL A 110 -12.10 12.87 4.59
N PHE A 111 -12.39 11.70 5.16
CA PHE A 111 -13.59 10.96 4.82
C PHE A 111 -14.38 10.60 6.07
N SER A 112 -15.69 10.91 6.04
CA SER A 112 -16.62 10.45 7.06
C SER A 112 -16.93 8.96 6.85
N ALA A 113 -17.55 8.33 7.86
CA ALA A 113 -17.98 6.93 7.74
C ALA A 113 -18.90 6.73 6.53
N GLN A 114 -19.79 7.69 6.26
CA GLN A 114 -20.69 7.61 5.11
C GLN A 114 -19.93 7.69 3.79
N GLU A 115 -18.91 8.55 3.73
CA GLU A 115 -18.11 8.68 2.52
C GLU A 115 -17.24 7.47 2.28
N ILE A 116 -16.72 6.84 3.34
CA ILE A 116 -15.94 5.61 3.21
C ILE A 116 -16.78 4.53 2.53
N GLU A 117 -18.03 4.38 2.96
CA GLU A 117 -18.93 3.40 2.38
C GLU A 117 -19.34 3.79 0.97
N ALA A 118 -19.75 5.06 0.76
CA ALA A 118 -20.25 5.52 -0.54
C ALA A 118 -19.21 5.51 -1.63
N LYS A 119 -17.94 5.80 -1.28
CA LYS A 119 -16.83 5.87 -2.23
C LYS A 119 -16.01 4.58 -2.25
N ASP A 120 -16.46 3.56 -1.53
CA ASP A 120 -15.77 2.28 -1.44
C ASP A 120 -14.29 2.44 -1.12
N ILE A 121 -14.01 3.16 -0.04
CA ILE A 121 -12.63 3.37 0.41
C ILE A 121 -12.19 2.18 1.22
N GLN A 122 -11.10 1.54 0.80
CA GLN A 122 -10.64 0.29 1.41
C GLN A 122 -9.16 0.35 1.70
N ILE A 123 -8.78 -0.07 2.91
CA ILE A 123 -7.38 -0.34 3.21
C ILE A 123 -7.04 -1.68 2.60
N ILE A 124 -5.96 -1.73 1.83
CA ILE A 124 -5.51 -2.94 1.14
C ILE A 124 -4.34 -3.58 1.87
N GLY A 125 -3.49 -2.79 2.49
CA GLY A 125 -2.35 -3.33 3.18
C GLY A 125 -1.54 -2.31 3.93
N GLU A 126 -0.70 -2.82 4.81
CA GLU A 126 0.22 -2.04 5.62
C GLU A 126 1.60 -2.04 4.96
N VAL A 127 2.21 -0.86 4.86
CA VAL A 127 3.57 -0.74 4.31
C VAL A 127 4.57 -1.00 5.42
N LEU A 128 5.43 -1.99 5.23
CA LEU A 128 6.42 -2.39 6.21
C LEU A 128 7.78 -1.71 5.99
N HIS A 129 8.18 -1.58 4.73
CA HIS A 129 9.42 -0.88 4.37
C HIS A 129 9.38 -0.55 2.89
N SER A 130 10.34 0.23 2.45
CA SER A 130 10.53 0.53 1.04
C SER A 130 11.94 0.14 0.61
N LYS A 131 12.11 0.04 -0.70
CA LYS A 131 13.39 -0.36 -1.28
C LYS A 131 13.61 0.44 -2.56
N ILE A 132 14.82 1.00 -2.68
CA ILE A 132 15.24 1.76 -3.84
C ILE A 132 15.72 0.78 -4.91
N ARG A 133 15.30 1.01 -6.16
CA ARG A 133 15.79 0.24 -7.29
C ARG A 133 16.69 1.13 -8.16
N PHE A 134 17.85 0.63 -8.48
CA PHE A 134 18.74 1.27 -9.44
C PHE A 134 18.58 0.58 -10.79
N LYS A 135 18.54 1.37 -11.83
CA LYS A 135 18.38 0.85 -13.20
C LYS A 135 19.69 0.82 -13.92
#